data_eb909595a822fc1d7b25187e12cf3d47
#
_entry.id   eb909595a822fc1d7b25187e12cf3d47
#
_cell.length_a   1.000
_cell.length_b   1.000
_cell.length_c   1.000
_cell.angle_alpha   90.00
_cell.angle_beta   90.00
_cell.angle_gamma   90.00
#
_symmetry.space_group_name_H-M   'P 1'
#
loop_
_entity.id
_entity.type
_entity.pdbx_description
1 polymer ?
#
loop_
_entity_poly.entity_id
_entity_poly.type
_entity_poly.pdbx_seq_one_letter_code
_entity_poly.pdbx_strand_id
1 'polypeptide(L)'
;MAEVNELFPGQAELQEMIERVKRAQMIYANFPQEKVDAIFRAAAIAANNARISLAQDAVQETGMGIIEDKVIKNHFAAEYIFHKYKDEKTCGIIE
;
A
#
# COMPACT_ATOMS: atom_id res chain seq x y z
N MET A 1 -6.55 33.69 -14.98
CA MET A 1 -6.20 32.28 -14.72
C MET A 1 -4.76 32.05 -15.16
N ALA A 2 -3.96 31.51 -14.26
CA ALA A 2 -2.59 31.15 -14.64
C ALA A 2 -2.62 29.92 -15.56
N GLU A 3 -1.94 30.02 -16.68
CA GLU A 3 -1.77 28.89 -17.56
C GLU A 3 -0.78 27.92 -16.92
N VAL A 4 -1.12 26.63 -16.92
CA VAL A 4 -0.22 25.59 -16.45
C VAL A 4 0.66 25.17 -17.61
N ASN A 5 1.95 25.56 -17.56
CA ASN A 5 2.94 25.14 -18.53
C ASN A 5 3.48 23.76 -18.15
N GLU A 6 3.00 22.73 -18.82
CA GLU A 6 3.47 21.36 -18.59
C GLU A 6 4.75 21.11 -19.41
N LEU A 7 5.77 20.54 -18.75
CA LEU A 7 6.97 20.07 -19.41
C LEU A 7 6.74 18.76 -20.18
N PHE A 8 5.74 17.99 -19.76
CA PHE A 8 5.34 16.76 -20.40
C PHE A 8 3.84 16.50 -20.14
N PRO A 9 3.17 15.72 -21.00
CA PRO A 9 1.76 15.40 -20.78
C PRO A 9 1.53 14.70 -19.44
N GLY A 10 0.53 15.17 -18.68
CA GLY A 10 0.20 14.60 -17.39
C GLY A 10 0.94 15.19 -16.20
N GLN A 11 1.82 16.17 -16.42
CA GLN A 11 2.57 16.78 -15.32
C GLN A 11 1.67 17.42 -14.26
N ALA A 12 0.62 18.11 -14.67
CA ALA A 12 -0.32 18.76 -13.75
C ALA A 12 -1.04 17.72 -12.88
N GLU A 13 -1.47 16.61 -13.46
CA GLU A 13 -2.10 15.52 -12.72
C GLU A 13 -1.13 14.89 -11.72
N LEU A 14 0.10 14.67 -12.14
CA LEU A 14 1.14 14.13 -11.26
C LEU A 14 1.40 15.04 -10.06
N GLN A 15 1.53 16.34 -10.30
CA GLN A 15 1.74 17.32 -9.24
C GLN A 15 0.57 17.34 -8.25
N GLU A 16 -0.65 17.28 -8.74
CA GLU A 16 -1.84 17.22 -7.88
C GLU A 16 -1.84 15.95 -7.02
N MET A 17 -1.50 14.81 -7.59
CA MET A 17 -1.38 13.55 -6.85
C MET A 17 -0.32 13.64 -5.75
N ILE A 18 0.84 14.20 -6.06
CA ILE A 18 1.93 14.38 -5.10
C ILE A 18 1.47 15.28 -3.95
N GLU A 19 0.79 16.38 -4.24
CA GLU A 19 0.29 17.29 -3.22
C GLU A 19 -0.74 16.63 -2.31
N ARG A 20 -1.64 15.82 -2.87
CA ARG A 20 -2.62 15.07 -2.08
C ARG A 20 -1.94 14.06 -1.15
N VAL A 21 -0.95 13.36 -1.66
CA VAL A 21 -0.20 12.38 -0.87
C VAL A 21 0.57 13.08 0.25
N LYS A 22 1.17 14.23 -0.03
CA LYS A 22 1.88 15.01 1.00
C LYS A 22 0.94 15.46 2.11
N ARG A 23 -0.26 15.96 1.76
CA ARG A 23 -1.26 16.33 2.77
C ARG A 23 -1.70 15.15 3.60
N ALA A 24 -1.95 14.01 2.95
CA ALA A 24 -2.33 12.78 3.65
C ALA A 24 -1.22 12.31 4.58
N GLN A 25 0.03 12.39 4.14
CA GLN A 25 1.18 11.99 4.94
C GLN A 25 1.33 12.87 6.19
N MET A 26 1.10 14.17 6.08
CA MET A 26 1.14 15.08 7.22
C MET A 26 0.09 14.74 8.27
N ILE A 27 -1.10 14.35 7.83
CA ILE A 27 -2.18 13.90 8.73
C ILE A 27 -1.80 12.56 9.36
N TYR A 28 -1.35 11.62 8.55
CA TYR A 28 -0.99 10.27 8.99
C TYR A 28 0.18 10.29 9.99
N ALA A 29 1.13 11.19 9.80
CA ALA A 29 2.30 11.30 10.67
C ALA A 29 1.92 11.58 12.14
N ASN A 30 0.72 12.12 12.39
CA ASN A 30 0.23 12.43 13.71
C ASN A 30 -0.68 11.36 14.30
N PHE A 31 -0.88 10.23 13.59
CA PHE A 31 -1.72 9.16 14.10
C PHE A 31 -1.05 8.42 15.27
N PRO A 32 -1.81 8.06 16.30
CA PRO A 32 -1.28 7.21 17.37
C PRO A 32 -1.05 5.78 16.88
N GLN A 33 -0.21 5.05 17.61
CA GLN A 33 0.13 3.68 17.26
C GLN A 33 -1.12 2.78 17.11
N GLU A 34 -2.10 2.95 17.98
CA GLU A 34 -3.35 2.18 17.90
C GLU A 34 -4.05 2.32 16.55
N LYS A 35 -4.07 3.53 16.01
CA LYS A 35 -4.70 3.80 14.72
C LYS A 35 -3.89 3.22 13.57
N VAL A 36 -2.58 3.34 13.63
CA VAL A 36 -1.67 2.75 12.63
C VAL A 36 -1.78 1.23 12.65
N ASP A 37 -1.85 0.63 13.82
CA ASP A 37 -2.02 -0.82 13.96
C ASP A 37 -3.36 -1.29 13.38
N ALA A 38 -4.43 -0.53 13.60
CA ALA A 38 -5.74 -0.83 13.02
C ALA A 38 -5.73 -0.75 11.49
N ILE A 39 -5.03 0.25 10.93
CA ILE A 39 -4.88 0.40 9.49
C ILE A 39 -4.07 -0.76 8.91
N PHE A 40 -2.95 -1.12 9.54
CA PHE A 40 -2.11 -2.24 9.12
C PHE A 40 -2.90 -3.55 9.12
N ARG A 41 -3.67 -3.79 10.17
CA ARG A 41 -4.52 -4.97 10.27
C ARG A 41 -5.59 -5.00 9.17
N ALA A 42 -6.27 -3.88 8.93
CA ALA A 42 -7.29 -3.78 7.89
C ALA A 42 -6.71 -4.05 6.51
N ALA A 43 -5.53 -3.49 6.21
CA ALA A 43 -4.84 -3.71 4.95
C ALA A 43 -4.43 -5.19 4.80
N ALA A 44 -3.90 -5.80 5.85
CA ALA A 44 -3.48 -7.20 5.82
C ALA A 44 -4.67 -8.14 5.59
N ILE A 45 -5.79 -7.89 6.26
CA ILE A 45 -7.02 -8.70 6.08
C ILE A 45 -7.55 -8.55 4.66
N ALA A 46 -7.62 -7.33 4.13
CA ALA A 46 -8.09 -7.07 2.78
C ALA A 46 -7.20 -7.76 1.74
N ALA A 47 -5.89 -7.65 1.89
CA ALA A 47 -4.92 -8.28 1.00
C ALA A 47 -5.03 -9.81 1.04
N ASN A 48 -5.17 -10.39 2.24
CA ASN A 48 -5.31 -11.83 2.38
C ASN A 48 -6.61 -12.35 1.76
N ASN A 49 -7.71 -11.60 1.93
CA ASN A 49 -8.99 -11.95 1.31
C ASN A 49 -8.93 -11.90 -0.22
N ALA A 50 -8.10 -11.04 -0.77
CA ALA A 50 -7.91 -10.89 -2.22
C ALA A 50 -6.75 -11.72 -2.78
N ARG A 51 -6.11 -12.57 -1.98
CA ARG A 51 -4.88 -13.27 -2.37
C ARG A 51 -5.00 -14.11 -3.63
N ILE A 52 -6.16 -14.73 -3.82
CA ILE A 52 -6.39 -15.59 -4.99
C ILE A 52 -6.64 -14.74 -6.24
N SER A 53 -7.56 -13.78 -6.17
CA SER A 53 -7.88 -12.92 -7.30
C SER A 53 -6.68 -12.10 -7.75
N LEU A 54 -5.88 -11.60 -6.81
CA LEU A 54 -4.65 -10.86 -7.12
C LEU A 54 -3.61 -11.75 -7.80
N ALA A 55 -3.50 -13.01 -7.38
CA ALA A 55 -2.59 -13.95 -8.03
C ALA A 55 -3.01 -14.24 -9.47
N GLN A 56 -4.31 -14.42 -9.70
CA GLN A 56 -4.86 -14.64 -11.05
C GLN A 56 -4.59 -13.42 -11.94
N ASP A 57 -4.87 -12.23 -11.45
CA ASP A 57 -4.66 -10.98 -12.19
C ASP A 57 -3.18 -10.77 -12.52
N ALA A 58 -2.28 -11.06 -11.58
CA ALA A 58 -0.85 -10.90 -11.78
C ALA A 58 -0.32 -11.81 -12.88
N VAL A 59 -0.75 -13.09 -12.92
CA VAL A 59 -0.34 -14.02 -13.96
C VAL A 59 -0.94 -13.62 -15.30
N GLN A 60 -2.20 -13.23 -15.32
CA GLN A 60 -2.88 -12.79 -16.54
C GLN A 60 -2.22 -11.56 -17.14
N GLU A 61 -1.87 -10.58 -16.32
CA GLU A 61 -1.28 -9.31 -16.76
C GLU A 61 0.16 -9.49 -17.24
N THR A 62 0.97 -10.24 -16.50
CA THR A 62 2.41 -10.35 -16.76
C THR A 62 2.79 -11.57 -17.58
N GLY A 63 1.95 -12.62 -17.62
CA GLY A 63 2.31 -13.90 -18.22
C GLY A 63 3.41 -14.63 -17.48
N MET A 64 3.78 -14.19 -16.27
CA MET A 64 4.89 -14.74 -15.50
C MET A 64 4.41 -15.42 -14.22
N GLY A 65 4.99 -16.59 -13.95
CA GLY A 65 4.74 -17.33 -12.72
C GLY A 65 3.54 -18.26 -12.81
N ILE A 66 3.28 -18.92 -11.71
CA ILE A 66 2.20 -19.90 -11.54
C ILE A 66 1.23 -19.34 -10.49
N ILE A 67 -0.08 -19.41 -10.78
CA ILE A 67 -1.11 -18.86 -9.90
C ILE A 67 -1.00 -19.43 -8.49
N GLU A 68 -0.85 -20.74 -8.35
CA GLU A 68 -0.77 -21.41 -7.06
C GLU A 68 0.39 -20.90 -6.20
N ASP A 69 1.55 -20.68 -6.80
CA ASP A 69 2.72 -20.14 -6.11
C ASP A 69 2.49 -18.70 -5.68
N LYS A 70 1.83 -17.91 -6.51
CA LYS A 70 1.51 -16.51 -6.17
C LYS A 70 0.46 -16.41 -5.06
N VAL A 71 -0.47 -17.35 -4.98
CA VAL A 71 -1.43 -17.43 -3.86
C VAL A 71 -0.69 -17.69 -2.56
N ILE A 72 0.25 -18.63 -2.55
CA ILE A 72 1.07 -18.93 -1.37
C ILE A 72 1.90 -17.71 -0.97
N LYS A 73 2.54 -17.06 -1.93
CA LYS A 73 3.33 -15.85 -1.69
C LYS A 73 2.46 -14.73 -1.10
N ASN A 74 1.29 -14.50 -1.67
CA ASN A 74 0.37 -13.46 -1.21
C ASN A 74 -0.13 -13.74 0.21
N HIS A 75 -0.44 -15.01 0.50
CA HIS A 75 -0.83 -15.43 1.84
C HIS A 75 0.29 -15.18 2.85
N PHE A 76 1.53 -15.56 2.50
CA PHE A 76 2.69 -15.32 3.35
C PHE A 76 2.85 -13.83 3.65
N ALA A 77 2.81 -12.99 2.62
CA ALA A 77 2.97 -11.54 2.78
C ALA A 77 1.85 -10.91 3.61
N ALA A 78 0.61 -11.33 3.40
CA ALA A 78 -0.54 -10.72 4.05
C ALA A 78 -0.78 -11.23 5.47
N GLU A 79 -0.46 -12.48 5.77
CA GLU A 79 -0.75 -13.08 7.06
C GLU A 79 0.49 -13.33 7.92
N TYR A 80 1.50 -14.03 7.41
CA TYR A 80 2.71 -14.32 8.18
C TYR A 80 3.47 -13.05 8.55
N ILE A 81 3.68 -12.17 7.60
CA ILE A 81 4.41 -10.92 7.83
C ILE A 81 3.61 -10.03 8.78
N PHE A 82 2.29 -9.96 8.62
CA PHE A 82 1.44 -9.20 9.52
C PHE A 82 1.59 -9.72 10.97
N HIS A 83 1.45 -11.01 11.20
CA HIS A 83 1.55 -11.58 12.55
C HIS A 83 2.93 -11.38 13.17
N LYS A 84 3.97 -11.38 12.37
CA LYS A 84 5.33 -11.14 12.85
C LYS A 84 5.54 -9.72 13.34
N TYR A 85 4.95 -8.73 12.65
CA TYR A 85 5.25 -7.32 12.90
C TYR A 85 4.10 -6.52 13.51
N LYS A 86 2.95 -7.13 13.78
CA LYS A 86 1.76 -6.43 14.27
C LYS A 86 1.99 -5.67 15.58
N ASP A 87 2.93 -6.12 16.40
CA ASP A 87 3.22 -5.52 17.71
C ASP A 87 4.44 -4.59 17.68
N GLU A 88 5.02 -4.35 16.48
CA GLU A 88 6.15 -3.44 16.33
C GLU A 88 5.73 -2.00 16.55
N LYS A 89 6.54 -1.26 17.28
CA LYS A 89 6.35 0.18 17.46
C LYS A 89 6.87 0.90 16.22
N THR A 90 5.98 1.61 15.54
CA THR A 90 6.31 2.31 14.30
C THR A 90 6.03 3.81 14.35
N CYS A 91 5.41 4.28 15.44
CA CYS A 91 5.07 5.68 15.62
C CYS A 91 6.02 6.36 16.62
N GLY A 92 6.30 7.64 16.38
CA GLY A 92 7.18 8.42 17.22
C GLY A 92 8.65 8.21 16.89
N ILE A 93 9.51 8.57 17.84
CA ILE A 93 10.95 8.41 17.69
C ILE A 93 11.32 6.99 18.08
N ILE A 94 11.96 6.29 17.15
CA ILE A 94 12.44 4.92 17.33
C ILE A 94 13.96 4.96 17.34
N GLU A 95 14.54 4.54 18.45
CA GLU A 95 15.99 4.46 18.59
C GLU A 95 16.48 3.02 18.56
#